data_c02ef8273ea416213559b33755bca6ae
#
_entry.id   c02ef8273ea416213559b33755bca6ae
#
_cell.length_a   1.000
_cell.length_b   1.000
_cell.length_c   1.000
_cell.angle_alpha   90.00
_cell.angle_beta   90.00
_cell.angle_gamma   90.00
#
_symmetry.space_group_name_H-M   'P 1'
#
loop_
_entity.id
_entity.type
_entity.pdbx_description
1 polymer ?
#
loop_
_entity_poly.entity_id
_entity_poly.type
_entity_poly.pdbx_seq_one_letter_code
_entity_poly.pdbx_strand_id
1 'polypeptide(L)'
;PAAESIKRISLVSSATASATLASMGVNNTFIDGPVTRTPGRSITGPILTLQFLPKREDQIAGEGDENVAKQTALWRVLQRVQPGDVIAVDARGQTKTGCFGEMLLTYLAARGGLGIVVDGSIRDSAEATALDIGIWTRGVTPNYATQTTLSPWAFNVPISCGEASVIP
;
A
#
# COMPACT_ATOMS: atom_id res chain seq x y z
N PRO A 1 -17.62 1.05 4.06
CA PRO A 1 -18.33 0.07 4.88
C PRO A 1 -18.71 0.67 6.24
N ALA A 2 -19.82 0.18 6.84
CA ALA A 2 -20.22 0.64 8.16
C ALA A 2 -19.18 0.21 9.20
N ALA A 3 -18.90 1.05 10.20
CA ALA A 3 -17.92 0.76 11.25
C ALA A 3 -18.16 -0.59 11.95
N GLU A 4 -19.43 -0.95 12.12
CA GLU A 4 -19.82 -2.26 12.72
C GLU A 4 -19.38 -3.44 11.84
N SER A 5 -19.47 -3.32 10.50
CA SER A 5 -19.00 -4.36 9.57
C SER A 5 -17.48 -4.55 9.66
N ILE A 6 -16.72 -3.46 9.73
CA ILE A 6 -15.26 -3.51 9.89
C ILE A 6 -14.89 -4.20 11.21
N LYS A 7 -15.55 -3.81 12.31
CA LYS A 7 -15.35 -4.43 13.62
C LYS A 7 -15.62 -5.95 13.62
N ARG A 8 -16.66 -6.38 12.94
CA ARG A 8 -16.99 -7.82 12.81
C ARG A 8 -15.95 -8.56 11.98
N ILE A 9 -15.51 -7.99 10.85
CA ILE A 9 -14.50 -8.59 9.97
C ILE A 9 -13.14 -8.68 10.69
N SER A 10 -12.77 -7.70 11.52
CA SER A 10 -11.50 -7.72 12.26
C SER A 10 -11.36 -8.89 13.25
N LEU A 11 -12.47 -9.54 13.62
CA LEU A 11 -12.48 -10.72 14.47
C LEU A 11 -12.28 -12.02 13.69
N VAL A 12 -12.31 -11.96 12.35
CA VAL A 12 -12.23 -13.13 11.47
C VAL A 12 -10.78 -13.33 11.03
N SER A 13 -10.28 -14.56 11.09
CA SER A 13 -8.97 -14.89 10.52
C SER A 13 -8.97 -14.77 8.99
N SER A 14 -7.83 -14.46 8.41
CA SER A 14 -7.67 -14.40 6.94
C SER A 14 -8.01 -15.74 6.28
N ALA A 15 -7.71 -16.87 6.94
CA ALA A 15 -8.08 -18.19 6.45
C ALA A 15 -9.60 -18.39 6.37
N THR A 16 -10.33 -18.00 7.42
CA THR A 16 -11.80 -18.05 7.45
C THR A 16 -12.41 -17.11 6.42
N ALA A 17 -11.86 -15.89 6.29
CA ALA A 17 -12.30 -14.92 5.29
C ALA A 17 -12.12 -15.47 3.87
N SER A 18 -10.96 -16.04 3.56
CA SER A 18 -10.68 -16.67 2.26
C SER A 18 -11.64 -17.81 1.94
N ALA A 19 -11.85 -18.73 2.90
CA ALA A 19 -12.80 -19.84 2.72
C ALA A 19 -14.24 -19.37 2.48
N THR A 20 -14.67 -18.34 3.21
CA THR A 20 -16.00 -17.73 3.06
C THR A 20 -16.14 -17.09 1.67
N LEU A 21 -15.16 -16.32 1.23
CA LEU A 21 -15.15 -15.69 -0.09
C LEU A 21 -15.17 -16.74 -1.20
N ALA A 22 -14.39 -17.83 -1.06
CA ALA A 22 -14.43 -18.94 -2.01
C ALA A 22 -15.81 -19.60 -2.11
N SER A 23 -16.51 -19.77 -0.99
CA SER A 23 -17.91 -20.29 -1.00
C SER A 23 -18.90 -19.34 -1.70
N MET A 24 -18.55 -18.05 -1.80
CA MET A 24 -19.31 -17.04 -2.54
C MET A 24 -18.87 -16.90 -4.01
N GLY A 25 -17.94 -17.74 -4.48
CA GLY A 25 -17.41 -17.70 -5.84
C GLY A 25 -16.24 -16.70 -6.06
N VAL A 26 -15.71 -16.10 -4.98
CA VAL A 26 -14.56 -15.17 -5.05
C VAL A 26 -13.31 -15.92 -4.62
N ASN A 27 -12.49 -16.34 -5.59
CA ASN A 27 -11.39 -17.28 -5.34
C ASN A 27 -10.01 -16.64 -5.23
N ASN A 28 -9.68 -15.63 -6.03
CA ASN A 28 -8.35 -15.04 -6.03
C ASN A 28 -8.26 -13.85 -5.06
N THR A 29 -8.23 -14.15 -3.75
CA THR A 29 -8.31 -13.14 -2.68
C THR A 29 -7.01 -12.96 -1.88
N PHE A 30 -6.03 -13.85 -2.07
CA PHE A 30 -4.75 -13.76 -1.38
C PHE A 30 -3.79 -12.87 -2.17
N ILE A 31 -3.19 -11.89 -1.47
CA ILE A 31 -2.14 -11.04 -2.03
C ILE A 31 -0.81 -11.78 -1.85
N ASP A 32 -0.35 -12.43 -2.91
CA ASP A 32 0.90 -13.20 -2.90
C ASP A 32 2.14 -12.31 -3.02
N GLY A 33 3.20 -12.66 -2.30
CA GLY A 33 4.51 -12.04 -2.34
C GLY A 33 4.81 -11.04 -1.24
N PRO A 34 3.98 -10.05 -0.89
CA PRO A 34 4.22 -9.21 0.27
C PRO A 34 4.19 -10.01 1.57
N VAL A 35 5.25 -9.89 2.37
CA VAL A 35 5.35 -10.51 3.70
C VAL A 35 5.36 -9.47 4.80
N THR A 36 4.87 -9.83 5.98
CA THR A 36 4.83 -8.88 7.11
C THR A 36 6.23 -8.45 7.54
N ARG A 37 6.37 -7.15 7.80
CA ARG A 37 7.54 -6.55 8.47
C ARG A 37 7.24 -6.18 9.92
N THR A 38 5.98 -6.26 10.32
CA THR A 38 5.49 -5.99 11.68
C THR A 38 4.78 -7.22 12.24
N PRO A 39 5.53 -8.28 12.67
CA PRO A 39 4.95 -9.51 13.16
C PRO A 39 3.98 -9.27 14.31
N GLY A 40 2.90 -10.05 14.35
CA GLY A 40 1.86 -9.93 15.37
C GLY A 40 0.81 -8.85 15.12
N ARG A 41 0.98 -8.02 14.07
CA ARG A 41 -0.05 -7.05 13.68
C ARG A 41 -1.05 -7.65 12.70
N SER A 42 -2.32 -7.27 12.89
CA SER A 42 -3.41 -7.50 11.96
C SER A 42 -4.04 -6.16 11.59
N ILE A 43 -4.37 -5.97 10.33
CA ILE A 43 -5.05 -4.77 9.85
C ILE A 43 -6.35 -5.14 9.14
N THR A 44 -7.39 -4.38 9.42
CA THR A 44 -8.71 -4.51 8.77
C THR A 44 -9.32 -3.13 8.64
N GLY A 45 -9.57 -2.69 7.44
CA GLY A 45 -10.11 -1.35 7.20
C GLY A 45 -10.54 -1.13 5.75
N PRO A 46 -11.15 0.03 5.46
CA PRO A 46 -11.36 0.47 4.09
C PRO A 46 -10.03 0.56 3.35
N ILE A 47 -10.07 0.27 2.05
CA ILE A 47 -8.87 0.24 1.23
C ILE A 47 -8.76 1.48 0.35
N LEU A 48 -7.60 2.09 0.33
CA LEU A 48 -7.15 3.02 -0.69
C LEU A 48 -6.12 2.34 -1.56
N THR A 49 -6.13 2.59 -2.86
CA THR A 49 -5.20 1.97 -3.79
C THR A 49 -4.25 2.99 -4.41
N LEU A 50 -3.02 2.56 -4.67
CA LEU A 50 -2.01 3.32 -5.39
C LEU A 50 -1.35 2.43 -6.44
N GLN A 51 -1.32 2.91 -7.68
CA GLN A 51 -0.70 2.23 -8.80
C GLN A 51 0.60 2.91 -9.22
N PHE A 52 1.64 2.12 -9.37
CA PHE A 52 2.88 2.53 -10.05
C PHE A 52 2.92 1.96 -11.47
N LEU A 53 3.45 2.74 -12.39
CA LEU A 53 3.75 2.31 -13.76
C LEU A 53 5.23 2.52 -14.08
N PRO A 54 5.74 1.85 -15.12
CA PRO A 54 7.05 2.17 -15.67
C PRO A 54 7.13 3.66 -16.00
N LYS A 55 8.24 4.26 -15.61
CA LYS A 55 8.49 5.68 -15.78
C LYS A 55 8.49 6.07 -17.26
N ARG A 56 7.86 7.18 -17.54
CA ARG A 56 7.87 7.84 -18.83
C ARG A 56 8.43 9.24 -18.64
N GLU A 57 9.68 9.43 -18.96
CA GLU A 57 10.42 10.67 -18.68
C GLU A 57 9.85 11.87 -19.44
N ASP A 58 9.18 11.63 -20.57
CA ASP A 58 8.47 12.65 -21.34
C ASP A 58 7.16 13.12 -20.68
N GLN A 59 6.63 12.35 -19.75
CA GLN A 59 5.39 12.66 -19.01
C GLN A 59 5.63 13.15 -17.57
N ILE A 60 6.86 13.06 -17.09
CA ILE A 60 7.24 13.41 -15.72
C ILE A 60 8.15 14.64 -15.78
N ALA A 61 7.53 15.82 -15.82
CA ALA A 61 8.26 17.08 -15.71
C ALA A 61 8.45 17.46 -14.24
N GLY A 62 9.60 18.05 -13.90
CA GLY A 62 9.85 18.67 -12.58
C GLY A 62 10.20 17.69 -11.47
N GLU A 63 10.84 16.56 -11.78
CA GLU A 63 11.42 15.68 -10.75
C GLU A 63 12.38 16.48 -9.86
N GLY A 64 12.10 16.50 -8.55
CA GLY A 64 12.87 17.26 -7.56
C GLY A 64 12.18 18.54 -7.08
N ASP A 65 11.14 19.04 -7.78
CA ASP A 65 10.31 20.12 -7.26
C ASP A 65 9.29 19.56 -6.25
N GLU A 66 9.35 20.06 -5.01
CA GLU A 66 8.46 19.62 -3.93
C GLU A 66 6.98 19.88 -4.25
N ASN A 67 6.66 20.96 -4.99
CA ASN A 67 5.28 21.28 -5.35
C ASN A 67 4.75 20.28 -6.39
N VAL A 68 5.60 19.84 -7.32
CA VAL A 68 5.25 18.80 -8.29
C VAL A 68 5.11 17.46 -7.59
N ALA A 69 6.01 17.12 -6.66
CA ALA A 69 5.94 15.90 -5.87
C ALA A 69 4.62 15.79 -5.12
N LYS A 70 4.13 16.88 -4.51
CA LYS A 70 2.86 16.94 -3.78
C LYS A 70 1.62 16.75 -4.66
N GLN A 71 1.74 16.86 -5.97
CA GLN A 71 0.65 16.62 -6.93
C GLN A 71 0.63 15.17 -7.45
N THR A 72 1.63 14.36 -7.13
CA THR A 72 1.68 12.95 -7.57
C THR A 72 0.57 12.11 -6.95
N ALA A 73 0.23 11.00 -7.59
CA ALA A 73 -0.74 10.03 -7.08
C ALA A 73 -0.38 9.53 -5.67
N LEU A 74 0.92 9.42 -5.34
CA LEU A 74 1.42 9.02 -4.04
C LEU A 74 1.01 10.00 -2.93
N TRP A 75 1.23 11.29 -3.12
CA TRP A 75 0.80 12.30 -2.14
C TRP A 75 -0.71 12.43 -2.08
N ARG A 76 -1.39 12.32 -3.22
CA ARG A 76 -2.86 12.39 -3.28
C ARG A 76 -3.53 11.25 -2.52
N VAL A 77 -3.02 10.03 -2.58
CA VAL A 77 -3.57 8.92 -1.78
C VAL A 77 -3.33 9.17 -0.29
N LEU A 78 -2.14 9.60 0.11
CA LEU A 78 -1.83 9.92 1.51
C LEU A 78 -2.74 11.03 2.09
N GLN A 79 -3.00 12.07 1.32
CA GLN A 79 -3.89 13.16 1.72
C GLN A 79 -5.35 12.72 1.89
N ARG A 80 -5.74 11.61 1.25
CA ARG A 80 -7.10 11.04 1.38
C ARG A 80 -7.28 10.11 2.57
N VAL A 81 -6.21 9.63 3.17
CA VAL A 81 -6.28 8.71 4.31
C VAL A 81 -7.18 9.27 5.41
N GLN A 82 -8.11 8.46 5.86
CA GLN A 82 -8.94 8.68 7.03
C GLN A 82 -8.55 7.68 8.13
N PRO A 83 -8.86 7.96 9.40
CA PRO A 83 -8.62 7.00 10.48
C PRO A 83 -9.27 5.64 10.18
N GLY A 84 -8.46 4.60 10.26
CA GLY A 84 -8.89 3.23 9.97
C GLY A 84 -8.59 2.73 8.56
N ASP A 85 -8.12 3.58 7.65
CA ASP A 85 -7.81 3.18 6.27
C ASP A 85 -6.54 2.33 6.16
N VAL A 86 -6.50 1.51 5.13
CA VAL A 86 -5.35 0.72 4.69
C VAL A 86 -4.98 1.14 3.27
N ILE A 87 -3.69 1.20 2.94
CA ILE A 87 -3.24 1.43 1.55
C ILE A 87 -2.74 0.13 0.94
N ALA A 88 -3.24 -0.21 -0.27
CA ALA A 88 -2.64 -1.24 -1.12
C ALA A 88 -1.91 -0.58 -2.30
N VAL A 89 -0.70 -1.06 -2.57
CA VAL A 89 0.20 -0.50 -3.58
C VAL A 89 0.56 -1.56 -4.61
N ASP A 90 0.16 -1.33 -5.85
CA ASP A 90 0.67 -2.06 -7.00
C ASP A 90 1.99 -1.42 -7.46
N ALA A 91 3.10 -2.01 -7.07
CA ALA A 91 4.42 -1.67 -7.58
C ALA A 91 4.96 -2.76 -8.52
N ARG A 92 4.06 -3.54 -9.15
CA ARG A 92 4.35 -4.53 -10.18
C ARG A 92 5.32 -5.64 -9.72
N GLY A 93 5.33 -5.96 -8.43
CA GLY A 93 6.27 -6.93 -7.84
C GLY A 93 7.74 -6.46 -7.83
N GLN A 94 8.03 -5.22 -8.24
CA GLN A 94 9.40 -4.74 -8.39
C GLN A 94 10.01 -4.37 -7.03
N THR A 95 11.19 -4.92 -6.75
CA THR A 95 11.87 -4.74 -5.46
C THR A 95 13.00 -3.69 -5.48
N LYS A 96 13.27 -3.08 -6.63
CA LYS A 96 14.33 -2.06 -6.77
C LYS A 96 13.88 -0.65 -6.37
N THR A 97 12.56 -0.42 -6.31
CA THR A 97 11.96 0.87 -5.98
C THR A 97 11.42 0.84 -4.55
N GLY A 98 11.95 1.69 -3.68
CA GLY A 98 11.37 1.97 -2.36
C GLY A 98 10.21 2.94 -2.50
N CYS A 99 9.01 2.40 -2.66
CA CYS A 99 7.79 3.17 -2.92
C CYS A 99 7.42 4.07 -1.74
N PHE A 100 7.68 3.60 -0.51
CA PHE A 100 7.44 4.33 0.73
C PHE A 100 8.70 4.27 1.59
N GLY A 101 9.00 5.38 2.26
CA GLY A 101 10.00 5.48 3.31
C GLY A 101 9.37 5.90 4.63
N GLU A 102 10.18 6.02 5.67
CA GLU A 102 9.74 6.37 7.04
C GLU A 102 8.87 7.63 7.05
N MET A 103 9.26 8.70 6.38
CA MET A 103 8.52 9.97 6.37
C MET A 103 7.08 9.81 5.84
N LEU A 104 6.88 9.06 4.76
CA LEU A 104 5.55 8.83 4.18
C LEU A 104 4.71 7.90 5.06
N LEU A 105 5.33 6.92 5.70
CA LEU A 105 4.67 6.01 6.62
C LEU A 105 4.32 6.69 7.95
N THR A 106 5.15 7.60 8.42
CA THR A 106 4.83 8.48 9.56
C THR A 106 3.63 9.38 9.24
N TYR A 107 3.57 9.93 8.03
CA TYR A 107 2.40 10.70 7.60
C TYR A 107 1.13 9.83 7.55
N LEU A 108 1.21 8.61 7.02
CA LEU A 108 0.10 7.64 7.03
C LEU A 108 -0.39 7.38 8.47
N ALA A 109 0.54 7.07 9.39
CA ALA A 109 0.24 6.82 10.79
C ALA A 109 -0.41 8.05 11.47
N ALA A 110 0.14 9.25 11.25
CA ALA A 110 -0.38 10.50 11.78
C ALA A 110 -1.81 10.82 11.30
N ARG A 111 -2.16 10.34 10.10
CA ARG A 111 -3.53 10.43 9.56
C ARG A 111 -4.47 9.39 10.14
N GLY A 112 -3.99 8.48 10.97
CA GLY A 112 -4.76 7.38 11.57
C GLY A 112 -4.90 6.16 10.65
N GLY A 113 -4.08 6.06 9.59
CA GLY A 113 -4.02 4.86 8.76
C GLY A 113 -3.50 3.65 9.53
N LEU A 114 -4.10 2.48 9.32
CA LEU A 114 -3.77 1.25 10.03
C LEU A 114 -2.55 0.53 9.46
N GLY A 115 -2.24 0.75 8.19
CA GLY A 115 -1.11 0.08 7.56
C GLY A 115 -1.10 0.11 6.05
N ILE A 116 -0.13 -0.63 5.50
CA ILE A 116 0.14 -0.65 4.07
C ILE A 116 0.53 -2.06 3.60
N VAL A 117 0.07 -2.41 2.41
CA VAL A 117 0.49 -3.61 1.67
C VAL A 117 1.12 -3.15 0.36
N VAL A 118 2.41 -3.44 0.17
CA VAL A 118 3.17 -3.00 -1.01
C VAL A 118 3.61 -4.21 -1.83
N ASP A 119 3.04 -4.38 -3.01
CA ASP A 119 3.53 -5.35 -3.99
C ASP A 119 4.81 -4.84 -4.67
N GLY A 120 5.83 -4.66 -3.86
CA GLY A 120 7.11 -4.06 -4.17
C GLY A 120 7.98 -3.88 -2.92
N SER A 121 8.81 -2.83 -2.88
CA SER A 121 9.68 -2.55 -1.74
C SER A 121 9.36 -1.23 -1.03
N ILE A 122 9.74 -1.19 0.24
CA ILE A 122 9.86 0.03 1.04
C ILE A 122 11.34 0.35 1.29
N ARG A 123 11.63 1.52 1.85
CA ARG A 123 12.94 1.89 2.39
C ARG A 123 12.82 2.25 3.89
N ASP A 124 13.94 2.57 4.52
CA ASP A 124 13.99 3.01 5.92
C ASP A 124 13.29 2.00 6.86
N SER A 125 13.60 0.69 6.67
CA SER A 125 12.80 -0.38 7.27
C SER A 125 12.88 -0.42 8.79
N ALA A 126 13.99 -0.02 9.40
CA ALA A 126 14.14 -0.01 10.85
C ALA A 126 13.20 1.03 11.48
N GLU A 127 13.20 2.24 10.94
CA GLU A 127 12.35 3.34 11.37
C GLU A 127 10.88 3.07 11.03
N ALA A 128 10.61 2.55 9.84
CA ALA A 128 9.27 2.21 9.38
C ALA A 128 8.59 1.18 10.29
N THR A 129 9.33 0.13 10.70
CA THR A 129 8.78 -0.93 11.56
C THR A 129 8.60 -0.53 13.02
N ALA A 130 9.19 0.59 13.44
CA ALA A 130 8.97 1.17 14.76
C ALA A 130 7.63 1.94 14.86
N LEU A 131 6.99 2.24 13.72
CA LEU A 131 5.69 2.90 13.69
C LEU A 131 4.57 1.95 14.15
N ASP A 132 3.50 2.54 14.71
CA ASP A 132 2.33 1.78 15.17
C ASP A 132 1.34 1.45 14.05
N ILE A 133 1.85 0.92 12.93
CA ILE A 133 1.07 0.49 11.76
C ILE A 133 1.49 -0.90 11.30
N GLY A 134 0.61 -1.58 10.53
CA GLY A 134 0.93 -2.85 9.89
C GLY A 134 1.62 -2.66 8.54
N ILE A 135 2.71 -3.39 8.26
CA ILE A 135 3.48 -3.26 7.04
C ILE A 135 3.70 -4.63 6.40
N TRP A 136 3.26 -4.79 5.15
CA TRP A 136 3.55 -5.93 4.29
C TRP A 136 4.24 -5.45 3.01
N THR A 137 5.33 -6.08 2.64
CA THR A 137 6.12 -5.72 1.45
C THR A 137 6.92 -6.90 0.93
N ARG A 138 7.20 -6.93 -0.38
CA ARG A 138 8.10 -7.96 -0.97
C ARG A 138 9.54 -7.78 -0.51
N GLY A 139 10.00 -6.55 -0.38
CA GLY A 139 11.42 -6.29 -0.09
C GLY A 139 11.68 -4.95 0.56
N VAL A 140 12.96 -4.71 0.81
CA VAL A 140 13.50 -3.46 1.30
C VAL A 140 14.64 -3.02 0.39
N THR A 141 14.74 -1.74 0.08
CA THR A 141 15.79 -1.17 -0.77
C THR A 141 16.13 0.26 -0.30
N PRO A 142 17.38 0.73 -0.42
CA PRO A 142 17.71 2.12 -0.12
C PRO A 142 17.26 3.09 -1.21
N ASN A 143 16.91 2.59 -2.41
CA ASN A 143 16.57 3.44 -3.56
C ASN A 143 15.21 4.11 -3.36
N TYR A 144 15.13 5.42 -3.55
CA TYR A 144 13.85 6.12 -3.59
C TYR A 144 13.26 6.16 -5.02
N ALA A 145 11.97 6.46 -5.16
CA ALA A 145 11.22 6.29 -6.40
C ALA A 145 11.83 7.03 -7.61
N THR A 146 12.36 8.24 -7.43
CA THR A 146 12.95 9.00 -8.54
C THR A 146 14.25 8.41 -9.09
N GLN A 147 14.96 7.60 -8.29
CA GLN A 147 16.19 6.90 -8.73
C GLN A 147 15.91 5.64 -9.55
N THR A 148 14.65 5.27 -9.74
CA THR A 148 14.27 3.98 -10.31
C THR A 148 13.39 4.13 -11.53
N THR A 149 12.91 3.01 -12.04
CA THR A 149 12.13 2.92 -13.28
C THR A 149 10.62 2.98 -13.05
N LEU A 150 10.15 3.18 -11.83
CA LEU A 150 8.73 3.29 -11.50
C LEU A 150 8.34 4.71 -11.10
N SER A 151 7.11 5.07 -11.41
CA SER A 151 6.50 6.34 -11.03
C SER A 151 5.08 6.11 -10.49
N PRO A 152 4.64 6.83 -9.42
CA PRO A 152 3.26 6.79 -8.97
C PRO A 152 2.34 7.40 -10.02
N TRP A 153 1.40 6.60 -10.53
CA TRP A 153 0.59 6.95 -11.70
C TRP A 153 -0.84 7.32 -11.35
N ALA A 154 -1.54 6.42 -10.68
CA ALA A 154 -2.95 6.60 -10.33
C ALA A 154 -3.21 6.17 -8.88
N PHE A 155 -4.25 6.72 -8.28
CA PHE A 155 -4.72 6.33 -6.96
C PHE A 155 -6.23 6.17 -6.96
N ASN A 156 -6.74 5.38 -6.03
CA ASN A 156 -8.16 5.09 -5.87
C ASN A 156 -8.79 4.53 -7.16
N VAL A 157 -8.07 3.62 -7.79
CA VAL A 157 -8.46 2.85 -8.98
C VAL A 157 -8.30 1.35 -8.69
N PRO A 158 -9.00 0.46 -9.39
CA PRO A 158 -8.72 -0.97 -9.31
C PRO A 158 -7.26 -1.28 -9.68
N ILE A 159 -6.59 -2.10 -8.89
CA ILE A 159 -5.19 -2.49 -9.10
C ILE A 159 -5.05 -4.02 -9.02
N SER A 160 -3.92 -4.53 -9.52
CA SER A 160 -3.44 -5.86 -9.22
C SER A 160 -2.36 -5.77 -8.14
N CYS A 161 -2.56 -6.41 -7.00
CA CYS A 161 -1.58 -6.44 -5.92
C CYS A 161 -1.31 -7.92 -5.58
N GLY A 162 -0.08 -8.40 -5.82
CA GLY A 162 0.26 -9.81 -5.64
C GLY A 162 -0.73 -10.75 -6.33
N GLU A 163 -1.09 -10.44 -7.58
CA GLU A 163 -2.04 -11.17 -8.43
C GLU A 163 -3.52 -11.13 -7.98
N ALA A 164 -3.80 -10.55 -6.81
CA ALA A 164 -5.19 -10.33 -6.38
C ALA A 164 -5.72 -8.99 -6.90
N SER A 165 -6.99 -8.96 -7.31
CA SER A 165 -7.69 -7.73 -7.65
C SER A 165 -8.07 -6.98 -6.38
N VAL A 166 -7.63 -5.72 -6.24
CA VAL A 166 -7.98 -4.83 -5.15
C VAL A 166 -8.78 -3.65 -5.71
N ILE A 167 -10.00 -3.51 -5.23
CA ILE A 167 -10.96 -2.48 -5.70
C ILE A 167 -11.24 -1.54 -4.53
N PRO A 168 -10.98 -0.20 -4.68
CA PRO A 168 -11.19 0.78 -3.62
C PRO A 168 -12.67 1.06 -3.33
#